data_8f13eb64b2aba8fcd1091ef7949ac133
#
_entry.id   8f13eb64b2aba8fcd1091ef7949ac133
#
_cell.length_a   1.000
_cell.length_b   1.000
_cell.length_c   1.000
_cell.angle_alpha   90.00
_cell.angle_beta   90.00
_cell.angle_gamma   90.00
#
_symmetry.space_group_name_H-M   'P 1'
#
loop_
_entity.id
_entity.type
_entity.pdbx_description
1 polymer ?
#
loop_
_entity_poly.entity_id
_entity_poly.type
_entity_poly.pdbx_seq_one_letter_code
_entity_poly.pdbx_strand_id
1 'polypeptide(L)'
;MKNGFTITQRNAVVEQHLWCIDTVMAQYAAFMQTEPVDPDDVYQSLAVRLIRAVNSYDPRKGYMEEYILSQLKREMVRIRSTQAVYGLTQAPANIGSTIVPLAIAVQRESCLETYIAI
;
A
#
# COMPACT_ATOMS: atom_id res chain seq x y z
N MET A 1 10.46 -4.72 -16.59
CA MET A 1 9.56 -5.57 -15.78
C MET A 1 9.90 -7.02 -15.99
N LYS A 2 9.87 -7.82 -14.92
CA LYS A 2 10.25 -9.25 -14.98
C LYS A 2 9.36 -10.09 -15.89
N ASN A 3 8.12 -9.68 -16.06
CA ASN A 3 7.10 -10.41 -16.83
C ASN A 3 7.01 -9.98 -18.29
N GLY A 4 7.83 -9.04 -18.70
CA GLY A 4 7.83 -8.55 -20.08
C GLY A 4 6.65 -7.66 -20.45
N PHE A 5 5.84 -7.23 -19.48
CA PHE A 5 4.72 -6.33 -19.75
C PHE A 5 5.21 -4.97 -20.23
N THR A 6 4.54 -4.41 -21.23
CA THR A 6 4.67 -3.01 -21.58
C THR A 6 3.97 -2.17 -20.52
N ILE A 7 4.21 -0.84 -20.52
CA ILE A 7 3.53 0.07 -19.59
C ILE A 7 2.01 -0.02 -19.77
N THR A 8 1.54 -0.06 -21.01
CA THR A 8 0.11 -0.17 -21.30
C THR A 8 -0.47 -1.48 -20.77
N GLN A 9 0.24 -2.60 -20.97
CA GLN A 9 -0.19 -3.90 -20.45
C GLN A 9 -0.21 -3.92 -18.93
N ARG A 10 0.83 -3.36 -18.29
CA ARG A 10 0.88 -3.23 -16.84
C ARG A 10 -0.32 -2.46 -16.30
N ASN A 11 -0.62 -1.32 -16.90
CA ASN A 11 -1.73 -0.49 -16.46
C ASN A 11 -3.06 -1.22 -16.57
N ALA A 12 -3.27 -1.97 -17.66
CA ALA A 12 -4.47 -2.78 -17.82
C ALA A 12 -4.58 -3.85 -16.75
N VAL A 13 -3.48 -4.52 -16.42
CA VAL A 13 -3.45 -5.54 -15.37
C VAL A 13 -3.75 -4.91 -14.01
N VAL A 14 -3.19 -3.75 -13.72
CA VAL A 14 -3.45 -3.02 -12.47
C VAL A 14 -4.95 -2.70 -12.36
N GLU A 15 -5.55 -2.17 -13.41
CA GLU A 15 -6.98 -1.85 -13.41
C GLU A 15 -7.86 -3.09 -13.17
N GLN A 16 -7.48 -4.22 -13.76
CA GLN A 16 -8.21 -5.48 -13.58
C GLN A 16 -8.11 -6.03 -12.16
N HIS A 17 -7.16 -5.55 -11.37
CA HIS A 17 -6.91 -6.06 -10.02
C HIS A 17 -7.14 -5.03 -8.92
N LEU A 18 -7.79 -3.90 -9.24
CA LEU A 18 -8.14 -2.90 -8.22
C LEU A 18 -9.06 -3.47 -7.14
N TRP A 19 -9.88 -4.46 -7.49
CA TRP A 19 -10.74 -5.13 -6.52
C TRP A 19 -9.96 -5.78 -5.36
N CYS A 20 -8.70 -6.12 -5.59
CA CYS A 20 -7.85 -6.69 -4.54
C CYS A 20 -7.63 -5.69 -3.41
N ILE A 21 -7.52 -4.41 -3.73
CA ILE A 21 -7.39 -3.35 -2.71
C ILE A 21 -8.64 -3.32 -1.84
N ASP A 22 -9.81 -3.31 -2.45
CA ASP A 22 -11.08 -3.30 -1.72
C ASP A 22 -11.23 -4.53 -0.83
N THR A 23 -10.82 -5.70 -1.33
CA THR A 23 -10.86 -6.94 -0.57
C THR A 23 -9.99 -6.85 0.70
N VAL A 24 -8.76 -6.38 0.56
CA VAL A 24 -7.85 -6.25 1.70
C VAL A 24 -8.35 -5.19 2.67
N MET A 25 -8.83 -4.05 2.19
CA MET A 25 -9.38 -3.03 3.06
C MET A 25 -10.58 -3.54 3.85
N ALA A 26 -11.45 -4.34 3.22
CA ALA A 26 -12.58 -4.94 3.93
C ALA A 26 -12.12 -5.90 5.02
N GLN A 27 -11.07 -6.68 4.80
CA GLN A 27 -10.53 -7.58 5.80
C GLN A 27 -9.95 -6.85 7.02
N TYR A 28 -9.50 -5.61 6.85
CA TYR A 28 -8.90 -4.81 7.91
C TYR A 28 -9.79 -3.64 8.34
N ALA A 29 -11.10 -3.70 8.04
CA ALA A 29 -12.04 -2.63 8.34
C ALA A 29 -12.09 -2.31 9.83
N ALA A 30 -12.05 -3.32 10.71
CA ALA A 30 -12.08 -3.12 12.14
C ALA A 30 -10.87 -2.31 12.62
N PHE A 31 -9.68 -2.64 12.11
CA PHE A 31 -8.47 -1.88 12.41
C PHE A 31 -8.61 -0.41 11.99
N MET A 32 -9.10 -0.16 10.77
CA MET A 32 -9.23 1.20 10.26
C MET A 32 -10.28 2.03 11.00
N GLN A 33 -11.25 1.37 11.66
CA GLN A 33 -12.25 2.06 12.47
C GLN A 33 -11.73 2.43 13.86
N THR A 34 -10.81 1.63 14.40
CA THR A 34 -10.32 1.80 15.77
C THR A 34 -9.04 2.62 15.85
N GLU A 35 -8.27 2.70 14.77
CA GLU A 35 -7.00 3.42 14.73
C GLU A 35 -7.14 4.73 13.94
N PRO A 36 -6.34 5.76 14.28
CA PRO A 36 -6.41 7.05 13.58
C PRO A 36 -5.70 6.99 12.24
N VAL A 37 -6.20 6.18 11.32
CA VAL A 37 -5.70 6.08 9.95
C VAL A 37 -6.72 6.64 8.98
N ASP A 38 -6.22 7.37 7.98
CA ASP A 38 -7.05 7.87 6.89
C ASP A 38 -7.23 6.75 5.86
N PRO A 39 -8.47 6.31 5.58
CA PRO A 39 -8.70 5.28 4.56
C PRO A 39 -8.15 5.64 3.18
N ASP A 40 -8.17 6.93 2.81
CA ASP A 40 -7.63 7.36 1.53
C ASP A 40 -6.12 7.15 1.46
N ASP A 41 -5.41 7.42 2.55
CA ASP A 41 -3.97 7.16 2.64
C ASP A 41 -3.67 5.66 2.54
N VAL A 42 -4.48 4.84 3.19
CA VAL A 42 -4.35 3.39 3.12
C VAL A 42 -4.57 2.91 1.69
N TYR A 43 -5.61 3.40 1.03
CA TYR A 43 -5.89 3.05 -0.36
C TYR A 43 -4.72 3.40 -1.27
N GLN A 44 -4.15 4.59 -1.13
CA GLN A 44 -3.01 5.03 -1.93
C GLN A 44 -1.79 4.14 -1.70
N SER A 45 -1.51 3.77 -0.46
CA SER A 45 -0.40 2.87 -0.13
C SER A 45 -0.58 1.50 -0.78
N LEU A 46 -1.80 0.97 -0.74
CA LEU A 46 -2.12 -0.30 -1.37
C LEU A 46 -2.06 -0.20 -2.89
N ALA A 47 -2.48 0.92 -3.47
CA ALA A 47 -2.38 1.14 -4.92
C ALA A 47 -0.93 1.12 -5.40
N VAL A 48 -0.04 1.81 -4.68
CA VAL A 48 1.40 1.78 -4.99
C VAL A 48 1.94 0.36 -4.89
N ARG A 49 1.54 -0.36 -3.84
CA ARG A 49 1.97 -1.75 -3.68
C ARG A 49 1.46 -2.66 -4.79
N LEU A 50 0.23 -2.43 -5.24
CA LEU A 50 -0.34 -3.17 -6.36
C LEU A 50 0.50 -2.97 -7.63
N ILE A 51 0.86 -1.73 -7.94
CA ILE A 51 1.69 -1.44 -9.10
C ILE A 51 3.05 -2.15 -8.99
N ARG A 52 3.67 -2.10 -7.83
CA ARG A 52 4.93 -2.81 -7.57
C ARG A 52 4.78 -4.31 -7.72
N ALA A 53 3.69 -4.86 -7.23
CA ALA A 53 3.43 -6.30 -7.32
C ALA A 53 3.31 -6.73 -8.78
N VAL A 54 2.58 -5.97 -9.60
CA VAL A 54 2.45 -6.27 -11.03
C VAL A 54 3.81 -6.18 -11.72
N ASN A 55 4.62 -5.18 -11.39
CA ASN A 55 5.95 -5.01 -11.98
C ASN A 55 6.90 -6.15 -11.63
N SER A 56 6.80 -6.70 -10.43
CA SER A 56 7.70 -7.75 -9.94
C SER A 56 7.14 -9.16 -10.08
N TYR A 57 5.91 -9.29 -10.59
CA TYR A 57 5.28 -10.59 -10.74
C TYR A 57 6.06 -11.49 -11.68
N ASP A 58 6.28 -12.73 -11.25
CA ASP A 58 6.92 -13.78 -12.05
C ASP A 58 5.89 -14.89 -12.27
N PRO A 59 5.45 -15.13 -13.54
CA PRO A 59 4.43 -16.15 -13.83
C PRO A 59 4.82 -17.56 -13.39
N ARG A 60 6.12 -17.81 -13.19
CA ARG A 60 6.60 -19.12 -12.75
C ARG A 60 6.36 -19.39 -11.27
N LYS A 61 5.98 -18.37 -10.48
CA LYS A 61 5.86 -18.47 -9.02
C LYS A 61 4.43 -18.59 -8.52
N GLY A 62 3.45 -18.78 -9.41
CA GLY A 62 2.07 -18.98 -9.02
C GLY A 62 1.12 -18.01 -9.69
N TYR A 63 -0.10 -17.98 -9.17
CA TYR A 63 -1.14 -17.12 -9.74
C TYR A 63 -0.97 -15.66 -9.34
N MET A 64 -1.23 -14.78 -10.30
CA MET A 64 -1.07 -13.34 -10.12
C MET A 64 -1.96 -12.82 -9.00
N GLU A 65 -3.22 -13.27 -8.92
CA GLU A 65 -4.15 -12.80 -7.89
C GLU A 65 -3.67 -13.12 -6.50
N GLU A 66 -3.20 -14.34 -6.28
CA GLU A 66 -2.66 -14.76 -4.97
C GLU A 66 -1.42 -13.95 -4.61
N TYR A 67 -0.54 -13.74 -5.59
CA TYR A 67 0.66 -12.95 -5.38
C TYR A 67 0.31 -11.51 -5.00
N ILE A 68 -0.59 -10.88 -5.74
CA ILE A 68 -1.03 -9.51 -5.46
C ILE A 68 -1.66 -9.41 -4.07
N LEU A 69 -2.59 -10.31 -3.75
CA LEU A 69 -3.25 -10.29 -2.44
C LEU A 69 -2.24 -10.45 -1.29
N SER A 70 -1.26 -11.33 -1.44
CA SER A 70 -0.23 -11.51 -0.42
C SER A 70 0.61 -10.24 -0.24
N GLN A 71 0.94 -9.55 -1.32
CA GLN A 71 1.71 -8.31 -1.25
C GLN A 71 0.91 -7.19 -0.59
N LEU A 72 -0.38 -7.08 -0.90
CA LEU A 72 -1.25 -6.07 -0.28
C LEU A 72 -1.45 -6.34 1.21
N LYS A 73 -1.59 -7.59 1.61
CA LYS A 73 -1.70 -7.96 3.03
C LYS A 73 -0.42 -7.61 3.79
N ARG A 74 0.75 -7.84 3.19
CA ARG A 74 2.03 -7.44 3.79
C ARG A 74 2.11 -5.94 4.00
N GLU A 75 1.64 -5.16 3.01
CA GLU A 75 1.61 -3.71 3.13
C GLU A 75 0.67 -3.27 4.26
N MET A 76 -0.48 -3.90 4.38
CA MET A 76 -1.44 -3.59 5.45
C MET A 76 -0.85 -3.91 6.83
N VAL A 77 -0.14 -5.04 6.96
CA VAL A 77 0.55 -5.39 8.22
C VAL A 77 1.61 -4.34 8.54
N ARG A 78 2.34 -3.86 7.54
CA ARG A 78 3.33 -2.79 7.73
C ARG A 78 2.67 -1.50 8.23
N ILE A 79 1.57 -1.11 7.63
CA ILE A 79 0.80 0.09 8.04
C ILE A 79 0.36 -0.05 9.49
N ARG A 80 -0.18 -1.21 9.86
CA ARG A 80 -0.66 -1.46 11.23
C ARG A 80 0.49 -1.42 12.23
N SER A 81 1.62 -2.01 11.90
CA SER A 81 2.80 -2.00 12.78
C SER A 81 3.35 -0.58 12.94
N THR A 82 3.40 0.19 11.86
CA THR A 82 3.84 1.57 11.88
C THR A 82 2.92 2.42 12.76
N GLN A 83 1.62 2.23 12.63
CA GLN A 83 0.65 2.96 13.44
C GLN A 83 0.77 2.62 14.92
N ALA A 84 1.01 1.36 15.26
CA ALA A 84 1.22 0.94 16.63
C ALA A 84 2.45 1.61 17.24
N VAL A 85 3.55 1.69 16.49
CA VAL A 85 4.77 2.38 16.93
C VAL A 85 4.50 3.86 17.16
N TYR A 86 3.80 4.51 16.23
CA TYR A 86 3.45 5.93 16.38
C TYR A 86 2.53 6.16 17.56
N GLY A 87 1.60 5.27 17.82
CA GLY A 87 0.75 5.35 19.00
C GLY A 87 1.54 5.34 20.29
N LEU A 88 2.58 4.52 20.37
CA LEU A 88 3.46 4.48 21.54
C LEU A 88 4.32 5.74 21.68
N THR A 89 4.82 6.27 20.56
CA THR A 89 5.68 7.46 20.58
C THR A 89 4.91 8.75 20.78
N GLN A 90 3.65 8.79 20.42
CA GLN A 90 2.80 9.97 20.58
C GLN A 90 2.38 10.21 22.03
N ALA A 91 2.33 9.15 22.84
CA ALA A 91 1.83 9.25 24.21
C ALA A 91 2.57 10.28 25.05
N PRO A 92 3.91 10.42 25.01
CA PRO A 92 4.62 11.39 25.86
C PRO A 92 4.73 12.80 25.28
N ALA A 93 4.56 13.00 23.96
CA ALA A 93 4.76 14.32 23.37
C ALA A 93 3.96 14.48 22.09
N ASN A 94 3.03 15.41 22.12
CA ASN A 94 2.16 15.69 20.98
C ASN A 94 2.89 16.30 19.79
N ILE A 95 4.04 16.91 20.02
CA ILE A 95 4.83 17.55 18.96
C ILE A 95 5.34 16.51 17.95
N GLY A 96 5.79 15.37 18.43
CA GLY A 96 6.23 14.28 17.56
C GLY A 96 5.15 13.72 16.66
N SER A 97 3.90 13.72 17.16
CA SER A 97 2.78 13.18 16.40
C SER A 97 2.41 14.00 15.16
N THR A 98 2.77 15.29 15.15
CA THR A 98 2.51 16.15 14.00
C THR A 98 3.54 15.96 12.89
N ILE A 99 4.79 15.77 13.26
CA ILE A 99 5.91 15.71 12.29
C ILE A 99 5.96 14.36 11.58
N VAL A 100 5.79 13.26 12.31
CA VAL A 100 5.99 11.93 11.76
C VAL A 100 4.94 11.56 10.70
N PRO A 101 3.64 11.77 10.91
CA PRO A 101 2.66 11.52 9.86
C PRO A 101 2.89 12.33 8.59
N LEU A 102 3.33 13.58 8.74
CA LEU A 102 3.63 14.43 7.59
C LEU A 102 4.81 13.87 6.79
N ALA A 103 5.85 13.41 7.46
CA ALA A 103 7.01 12.83 6.79
C ALA A 103 6.62 11.58 6.00
N ILE A 104 5.74 10.74 6.53
CA ILE A 104 5.25 9.55 5.83
C ILE A 104 4.43 9.95 4.61
N ALA A 105 3.55 10.94 4.72
CA ALA A 105 2.75 11.41 3.61
C ALA A 105 3.64 11.92 2.46
N VAL A 106 4.67 12.70 2.78
CA VAL A 106 5.63 13.19 1.79
C VAL A 106 6.35 12.03 1.11
N GLN A 107 6.78 11.02 1.86
CA GLN A 107 7.43 9.85 1.30
C GLN A 107 6.50 9.06 0.36
N ARG A 108 5.22 8.93 0.70
CA ARG A 108 4.25 8.27 -0.15
C ARG A 108 4.04 9.03 -1.46
N GLU A 109 3.90 10.33 -1.39
CA GLU A 109 3.75 11.17 -2.58
C GLU A 109 4.95 11.03 -3.50
N SER A 110 6.15 11.05 -2.94
CA SER A 110 7.37 10.84 -3.71
C SER A 110 7.39 9.48 -4.40
N CYS A 111 6.94 8.43 -3.70
CA CYS A 111 6.84 7.09 -4.28
C CYS A 111 5.81 7.04 -5.41
N LEU A 112 4.66 7.67 -5.23
CA LEU A 112 3.63 7.75 -6.27
C LEU A 112 4.13 8.47 -7.51
N GLU A 113 4.78 9.61 -7.33
CA GLU A 113 5.36 10.37 -8.44
C GLU A 113 6.38 9.54 -9.21
N THR A 114 7.22 8.80 -8.52
CA THR A 114 8.20 7.93 -9.15
C THR A 114 7.53 6.87 -10.04
N TYR A 115 6.44 6.27 -9.55
CA TYR A 115 5.71 5.26 -10.32
C TYR A 115 4.91 5.84 -11.47
N ILE A 116 4.36 7.02 -11.31
CA ILE A 116 3.61 7.70 -12.38
C ILE A 116 4.55 8.16 -13.49
N ALA A 117 5.75 8.62 -13.15
CA ALA A 117 6.73 9.10 -14.11
C ALA A 117 7.33 7.99 -14.99
N ILE A 118 7.28 6.76 -14.55
CA ILE A 118 7.77 5.62 -15.32
C ILE A 118 6.75 5.15 -16.34
#